data_649bbf3732629adf08c4c4e2e1f71b15
#
_entry.id   649bbf3732629adf08c4c4e2e1f71b15
#
_cell.length_a   1.000
_cell.length_b   1.000
_cell.length_c   1.000
_cell.angle_alpha   90.00
_cell.angle_beta   90.00
_cell.angle_gamma   90.00
#
_symmetry.space_group_name_H-M   'P 1'
#
loop_
_entity.id
_entity.type
_entity.pdbx_description
1 polymer ?
#
loop_
_entity_poly.entity_id
_entity_poly.type
_entity_poly.pdbx_seq_one_letter_code
_entity_poly.pdbx_strand_id
1 'polypeptide(L)'
;MGPGGPGGMGFEMGPGMNRTVTGAPYSAVEVRESSQTLTNGNVITQKNQSNVYRDGSGRVRTETTMALHRGPVQGDTATGTPGATHTVVSIHDPVAGVNRELDSATKTAHEMALPPARGGNPNPANRPGRGGAPRTPAADPNVTTETLAMQTINGIQATGIRVTRTIPAGEIGNAQPIQVVHETWQSADLKVPVMVKTSDPRFGTTTVQLTGITRSEPDPALFQTPSDYTVTKGRGPGGMRGGQASPTSVIKQ
;
A
#
# COMPACT_ATOMS: atom_id res chain seq x y z
N MET A 1 11.67 11.30 21.90
CA MET A 1 11.32 11.03 20.50
C MET A 1 11.31 9.53 20.33
N GLY A 2 10.14 8.91 20.31
CA GLY A 2 9.97 7.47 20.14
C GLY A 2 10.09 7.09 18.67
N PRO A 3 10.65 5.89 18.33
CA PRO A 3 10.70 5.42 16.97
C PRO A 3 9.28 5.04 16.52
N GLY A 4 8.80 5.70 15.48
CA GLY A 4 7.55 5.36 14.82
C GLY A 4 7.59 3.90 14.34
N GLY A 5 6.61 3.11 14.76
CA GLY A 5 6.46 1.73 14.34
C GLY A 5 6.29 1.63 12.82
N PRO A 6 6.63 0.48 12.22
CA PRO A 6 6.46 0.25 10.80
C PRO A 6 4.96 0.13 10.48
N GLY A 7 4.36 1.28 10.15
CA GLY A 7 3.02 1.30 9.57
C GLY A 7 3.01 0.46 8.30
N GLY A 8 2.06 -0.47 8.19
CA GLY A 8 1.87 -1.31 7.03
C GLY A 8 1.73 -0.48 5.76
N MET A 9 2.83 -0.36 5.04
CA MET A 9 2.82 0.14 3.67
C MET A 9 2.43 -1.02 2.77
N GLY A 10 1.11 -1.17 2.57
CA GLY A 10 0.63 -1.81 1.36
C GLY A 10 1.31 -1.15 0.17
N PHE A 11 1.31 -1.79 -0.98
CA PHE A 11 1.83 -1.25 -2.23
C PHE A 11 1.46 0.24 -2.30
N GLU A 12 2.33 1.15 -1.82
CA GLU A 12 2.20 2.57 -2.09
C GLU A 12 2.51 2.75 -3.56
N MET A 13 1.48 2.53 -4.30
CA MET A 13 1.36 2.84 -5.69
C MET A 13 1.67 4.33 -5.85
N GLY A 14 2.74 4.66 -6.57
CA GLY A 14 3.20 6.02 -6.82
C GLY A 14 2.08 6.97 -7.30
N PRO A 15 2.32 8.28 -7.36
CA PRO A 15 1.33 9.29 -7.69
C PRO A 15 0.76 9.04 -9.09
N GLY A 16 -0.44 8.47 -9.16
CA GLY A 16 -1.16 8.07 -10.39
C GLY A 16 -2.07 6.86 -10.23
N MET A 17 -2.01 6.14 -9.12
CA MET A 17 -2.71 4.87 -8.93
C MET A 17 -4.03 4.94 -8.14
N ASN A 18 -4.59 6.11 -7.90
CA ASN A 18 -6.01 6.27 -7.53
C ASN A 18 -6.95 6.04 -8.74
N ARG A 19 -6.43 5.43 -9.82
CA ARG A 19 -7.23 5.17 -11.01
C ARG A 19 -7.67 3.72 -11.00
N THR A 20 -8.96 3.48 -10.89
CA THR A 20 -9.55 2.16 -11.05
C THR A 20 -9.11 1.54 -12.37
N VAL A 21 -8.50 0.36 -12.32
CA VAL A 21 -8.06 -0.40 -13.50
C VAL A 21 -9.07 -1.50 -13.77
N THR A 22 -9.78 -1.39 -14.89
CA THR A 22 -10.78 -2.38 -15.32
C THR A 22 -10.27 -3.23 -16.49
N GLY A 23 -10.91 -4.40 -16.70
CA GLY A 23 -10.66 -5.28 -17.84
C GLY A 23 -9.31 -6.00 -17.82
N ALA A 24 -8.70 -6.13 -16.66
CA ALA A 24 -7.43 -6.86 -16.49
C ALA A 24 -7.45 -7.65 -15.17
N PRO A 25 -8.31 -8.68 -15.05
CA PRO A 25 -8.42 -9.47 -13.83
C PRO A 25 -7.17 -10.30 -13.60
N TYR A 26 -6.84 -10.54 -12.34
CA TYR A 26 -5.77 -11.46 -11.95
C TYR A 26 -5.87 -11.87 -10.48
N SER A 27 -5.24 -13.01 -10.17
CA SER A 27 -4.89 -13.43 -8.82
C SER A 27 -3.38 -13.63 -8.76
N ALA A 28 -2.75 -13.26 -7.65
CA ALA A 28 -1.30 -13.39 -7.46
C ALA A 28 -0.95 -13.46 -5.98
N VAL A 29 0.28 -13.87 -5.69
CA VAL A 29 0.92 -13.69 -4.39
C VAL A 29 1.89 -12.53 -4.51
N GLU A 30 1.68 -11.47 -3.74
CA GLU A 30 2.64 -10.40 -3.53
C GLU A 30 3.67 -10.85 -2.51
N VAL A 31 4.93 -10.83 -2.91
CA VAL A 31 6.07 -11.16 -2.05
C VAL A 31 6.87 -9.89 -1.82
N ARG A 32 6.97 -9.48 -0.57
CA ARG A 32 7.84 -8.39 -0.13
C ARG A 32 9.04 -8.96 0.60
N GLU A 33 10.23 -8.66 0.12
CA GLU A 33 11.50 -9.06 0.73
C GLU A 33 12.34 -7.82 0.99
N SER A 34 12.84 -7.68 2.22
CA SER A 34 13.81 -6.64 2.58
C SER A 34 15.08 -7.29 3.10
N SER A 35 16.22 -6.76 2.68
CA SER A 35 17.55 -7.22 3.09
C SER A 35 18.40 -6.02 3.48
N GLN A 36 18.99 -6.08 4.68
CA GLN A 36 19.89 -5.07 5.20
C GLN A 36 21.18 -5.73 5.68
N THR A 37 22.32 -5.22 5.21
CA THR A 37 23.62 -5.64 5.69
C THR A 37 24.10 -4.68 6.77
N LEU A 38 24.40 -5.21 7.96
CA LEU A 38 24.93 -4.45 9.08
C LEU A 38 26.44 -4.22 8.92
N THR A 39 26.99 -3.27 9.66
CA THR A 39 28.42 -2.89 9.62
C THR A 39 29.39 -4.04 9.94
N ASN A 40 28.92 -5.04 10.70
CA ASN A 40 29.67 -6.25 11.03
C ASN A 40 29.54 -7.36 9.97
N GLY A 41 28.90 -7.07 8.81
CA GLY A 41 28.69 -8.03 7.73
C GLY A 41 27.48 -8.96 7.93
N ASN A 42 26.76 -8.88 9.06
CA ASN A 42 25.54 -9.66 9.25
C ASN A 42 24.42 -9.16 8.35
N VAL A 43 23.63 -10.08 7.77
CA VAL A 43 22.50 -9.75 6.88
C VAL A 43 21.20 -10.08 7.59
N ILE A 44 20.31 -9.08 7.67
CA ILE A 44 18.94 -9.25 8.16
C ILE A 44 18.03 -9.32 6.94
N THR A 45 17.32 -10.44 6.79
CA THR A 45 16.33 -10.62 5.72
C THR A 45 14.94 -10.81 6.33
N GLN A 46 13.95 -10.06 5.82
CA GLN A 46 12.55 -10.20 6.19
C GLN A 46 11.75 -10.47 4.93
N LYS A 47 10.83 -11.43 5.00
CA LYS A 47 9.95 -11.80 3.90
C LYS A 47 8.50 -11.85 4.38
N ASN A 48 7.63 -11.14 3.67
CA ASN A 48 6.19 -11.13 3.91
C ASN A 48 5.47 -11.49 2.61
N GLN A 49 4.29 -12.09 2.73
CA GLN A 49 3.47 -12.49 1.60
C GLN A 49 2.02 -12.08 1.82
N SER A 50 1.34 -11.68 0.75
CA SER A 50 -0.08 -11.37 0.73
C SER A 50 -0.71 -11.91 -0.55
N ASN A 51 -1.92 -12.46 -0.45
CA ASN A 51 -2.69 -12.79 -1.64
C ASN A 51 -3.36 -11.54 -2.18
N VAL A 52 -3.29 -11.33 -3.49
CA VAL A 52 -3.90 -10.20 -4.17
C VAL A 52 -4.80 -10.69 -5.27
N TYR A 53 -6.02 -10.14 -5.31
CA TYR A 53 -7.02 -10.44 -6.32
C TYR A 53 -7.54 -9.13 -6.89
N ARG A 54 -7.67 -9.06 -8.21
CA ARG A 54 -8.37 -7.97 -8.89
C ARG A 54 -9.34 -8.56 -9.91
N ASP A 55 -10.58 -8.10 -9.87
CA ASP A 55 -11.58 -8.50 -10.85
C ASP A 55 -11.63 -7.58 -12.08
N GLY A 56 -12.42 -7.95 -13.08
CA GLY A 56 -12.61 -7.17 -14.29
C GLY A 56 -13.29 -5.82 -14.08
N SER A 57 -13.99 -5.63 -12.96
CA SER A 57 -14.63 -4.37 -12.57
C SER A 57 -13.67 -3.40 -11.86
N GLY A 58 -12.46 -3.87 -11.53
CA GLY A 58 -11.43 -3.10 -10.85
C GLY A 58 -11.55 -3.10 -9.32
N ARG A 59 -12.34 -4.03 -8.74
CA ARG A 59 -12.29 -4.29 -7.30
C ARG A 59 -10.99 -5.00 -6.99
N VAL A 60 -10.35 -4.62 -5.89
CA VAL A 60 -9.09 -5.22 -5.43
C VAL A 60 -9.24 -5.73 -4.02
N ARG A 61 -8.83 -6.98 -3.79
CA ARG A 61 -8.74 -7.62 -2.47
C ARG A 61 -7.30 -7.97 -2.18
N THR A 62 -6.83 -7.64 -0.98
CA THR A 62 -5.53 -8.06 -0.45
C THR A 62 -5.73 -8.78 0.87
N GLU A 63 -5.14 -9.97 1.01
CA GLU A 63 -5.17 -10.78 2.22
C GLU A 63 -3.77 -10.89 2.79
N THR A 64 -3.59 -10.42 4.01
CA THR A 64 -2.31 -10.51 4.72
C THR A 64 -2.49 -11.32 5.99
N THR A 65 -1.75 -12.42 6.11
CA THR A 65 -1.72 -13.22 7.32
C THR A 65 -0.60 -12.73 8.25
N MET A 66 -0.98 -12.37 9.46
CA MET A 66 -0.07 -11.86 10.48
C MET A 66 -0.01 -12.85 11.66
N ALA A 67 1.19 -13.04 12.21
CA ALA A 67 1.34 -13.74 13.48
C ALA A 67 0.81 -12.85 14.62
N LEU A 68 0.00 -13.41 15.49
CA LEU A 68 -0.43 -12.74 16.71
C LEU A 68 0.76 -12.68 17.68
N HIS A 69 1.50 -11.58 17.63
CA HIS A 69 2.49 -11.28 18.67
C HIS A 69 1.74 -10.67 19.87
N ARG A 70 1.37 -11.51 20.82
CA ARG A 70 1.03 -11.00 22.15
C ARG A 70 2.34 -10.55 22.79
N GLY A 71 2.58 -9.24 22.83
CA GLY A 71 3.68 -8.67 23.61
C GLY A 71 3.56 -9.14 25.07
N PRO A 72 4.67 -9.24 25.81
CA PRO A 72 4.63 -9.58 27.22
C PRO A 72 3.82 -8.51 27.97
N VAL A 73 2.62 -8.87 28.41
CA VAL A 73 1.85 -8.09 29.37
C VAL A 73 2.55 -8.33 30.71
N GLN A 74 3.10 -7.28 31.31
CA GLN A 74 3.79 -7.35 32.58
C GLN A 74 2.85 -7.95 33.63
N GLY A 75 3.09 -9.20 34.04
CA GLY A 75 2.34 -9.90 35.09
C GLY A 75 1.56 -11.15 34.66
N ASP A 76 1.50 -11.50 33.38
CA ASP A 76 0.83 -12.71 32.92
C ASP A 76 1.87 -13.73 32.43
N THR A 77 1.80 -14.95 32.99
CA THR A 77 2.52 -16.09 32.43
C THR A 77 1.94 -16.34 31.04
N ALA A 78 2.60 -15.78 30.03
CA ALA A 78 2.13 -15.81 28.66
C ALA A 78 2.06 -17.24 28.14
N THR A 79 0.94 -17.90 28.33
CA THR A 79 0.50 -19.09 27.61
C THR A 79 -0.21 -18.67 26.31
N GLY A 80 0.40 -17.75 25.56
CA GLY A 80 0.01 -17.51 24.19
C GLY A 80 0.48 -18.70 23.36
N THR A 81 -0.46 -19.42 22.75
CA THR A 81 -0.14 -20.50 21.81
C THR A 81 0.81 -19.96 20.75
N PRO A 82 2.09 -20.41 20.69
CA PRO A 82 3.00 -19.97 19.63
C PRO A 82 2.41 -20.38 18.29
N GLY A 83 2.24 -19.44 17.37
CA GLY A 83 1.77 -19.72 16.01
C GLY A 83 0.31 -19.35 15.71
N ALA A 84 -0.42 -18.75 16.65
CA ALA A 84 -1.73 -18.18 16.30
C ALA A 84 -1.54 -17.07 15.27
N THR A 85 -2.24 -17.20 14.14
CA THR A 85 -2.25 -16.20 13.07
C THR A 85 -3.66 -15.66 12.87
N HIS A 86 -3.78 -14.43 12.39
CA HIS A 86 -5.03 -13.89 11.89
C HIS A 86 -4.81 -13.30 10.50
N THR A 87 -5.87 -13.24 9.73
CA THR A 87 -5.85 -12.65 8.39
C THR A 87 -6.60 -11.33 8.41
N VAL A 88 -5.91 -10.29 7.98
CA VAL A 88 -6.51 -9.00 7.68
C VAL A 88 -6.76 -8.94 6.18
N VAL A 89 -7.99 -8.57 5.81
CA VAL A 89 -8.39 -8.45 4.42
C VAL A 89 -8.77 -7.01 4.13
N SER A 90 -8.12 -6.43 3.13
CA SER A 90 -8.50 -5.11 2.60
C SER A 90 -9.21 -5.29 1.25
N ILE A 91 -10.39 -4.70 1.09
CA ILE A 91 -11.15 -4.69 -0.16
C ILE A 91 -11.37 -3.25 -0.59
N HIS A 92 -10.76 -2.87 -1.72
CA HIS A 92 -11.07 -1.62 -2.41
C HIS A 92 -12.15 -1.88 -3.45
N ASP A 93 -13.32 -1.33 -3.26
CA ASP A 93 -14.48 -1.53 -4.12
C ASP A 93 -14.93 -0.21 -4.75
N PRO A 94 -14.39 0.15 -5.92
CA PRO A 94 -14.76 1.37 -6.62
C PRO A 94 -16.18 1.30 -7.21
N VAL A 95 -16.75 0.09 -7.36
CA VAL A 95 -18.13 -0.10 -7.87
C VAL A 95 -19.14 0.28 -6.80
N ALA A 96 -18.93 -0.19 -5.56
CA ALA A 96 -19.76 0.18 -4.42
C ALA A 96 -19.34 1.54 -3.80
N GLY A 97 -18.20 2.08 -4.19
CA GLY A 97 -17.67 3.34 -3.64
C GLY A 97 -17.20 3.23 -2.19
N VAL A 98 -16.66 2.09 -1.80
CA VAL A 98 -16.24 1.80 -0.42
C VAL A 98 -14.89 1.09 -0.35
N ASN A 99 -14.20 1.31 0.76
CA ASN A 99 -13.12 0.43 1.24
C ASN A 99 -13.65 -0.39 2.41
N ARG A 100 -13.28 -1.67 2.47
CA ARG A 100 -13.58 -2.55 3.60
C ARG A 100 -12.30 -3.14 4.15
N GLU A 101 -12.18 -3.15 5.46
CA GLU A 101 -11.11 -3.84 6.18
C GLU A 101 -11.75 -4.89 7.09
N LEU A 102 -11.41 -6.17 6.87
CA LEU A 102 -11.96 -7.30 7.59
C LEU A 102 -10.88 -7.93 8.46
N ASP A 103 -11.18 -8.16 9.73
CA ASP A 103 -10.31 -8.86 10.67
C ASP A 103 -10.91 -10.24 10.99
N SER A 104 -10.20 -11.30 10.64
CA SER A 104 -10.66 -12.67 10.82
C SER A 104 -10.68 -13.11 12.30
N ALA A 105 -9.88 -12.48 13.16
CA ALA A 105 -9.81 -12.81 14.58
C ALA A 105 -11.03 -12.27 15.36
N THR A 106 -11.44 -11.05 15.02
CA THR A 106 -12.56 -10.36 15.70
C THR A 106 -13.88 -10.51 14.96
N LYS A 107 -13.87 -11.04 13.74
CA LYS A 107 -15.03 -11.11 12.84
C LYS A 107 -15.70 -9.74 12.66
N THR A 108 -14.87 -8.69 12.54
CA THR A 108 -15.32 -7.33 12.28
C THR A 108 -14.94 -6.89 10.88
N ALA A 109 -15.82 -6.10 10.26
CA ALA A 109 -15.59 -5.46 8.99
C ALA A 109 -15.82 -3.95 9.15
N HIS A 110 -14.77 -3.16 8.90
CA HIS A 110 -14.84 -1.71 8.88
C HIS A 110 -15.06 -1.24 7.45
N GLU A 111 -16.21 -0.62 7.19
CA GLU A 111 -16.55 -0.06 5.88
C GLU A 111 -16.41 1.46 5.92
N MET A 112 -15.61 2.00 4.98
CA MET A 112 -15.40 3.44 4.80
C MET A 112 -15.77 3.83 3.38
N ALA A 113 -16.57 4.89 3.24
CA ALA A 113 -16.87 5.44 1.92
C ALA A 113 -15.59 5.96 1.26
N LEU A 114 -15.41 5.65 -0.02
CA LEU A 114 -14.36 6.26 -0.82
C LEU A 114 -14.64 7.76 -0.94
N PRO A 115 -13.60 8.61 -0.86
CA PRO A 115 -13.79 10.01 -1.17
C PRO A 115 -14.34 10.11 -2.61
N PRO A 116 -15.33 11.00 -2.84
CA PRO A 116 -15.83 11.19 -4.19
C PRO A 116 -14.65 11.43 -5.13
N ALA A 117 -14.65 10.74 -6.27
CA ALA A 117 -13.63 10.98 -7.29
C ALA A 117 -13.55 12.51 -7.43
N ARG A 118 -12.41 13.08 -7.07
CA ARG A 118 -12.19 14.50 -7.30
C ARG A 118 -12.35 14.67 -8.80
N GLY A 119 -13.55 15.09 -9.21
CA GLY A 119 -13.79 15.52 -10.57
C GLY A 119 -12.65 16.47 -10.87
N GLY A 120 -11.77 16.07 -11.76
CA GLY A 120 -10.67 16.91 -12.16
C GLY A 120 -11.29 18.23 -12.54
N ASN A 121 -11.08 19.26 -11.71
CA ASN A 121 -11.45 20.61 -12.13
C ASN A 121 -10.65 20.84 -13.41
N PRO A 122 -11.27 20.83 -14.60
CA PRO A 122 -10.53 20.98 -15.85
C PRO A 122 -9.89 22.35 -15.97
N ASN A 123 -10.10 23.22 -14.99
CA ASN A 123 -9.54 24.57 -14.98
C ASN A 123 -8.67 24.79 -13.73
N PRO A 124 -7.33 24.58 -13.83
CA PRO A 124 -6.39 24.90 -12.75
C PRO A 124 -6.39 26.39 -12.39
N ALA A 125 -6.98 27.27 -13.22
CA ALA A 125 -7.09 28.72 -12.99
C ALA A 125 -8.12 29.10 -11.92
N ASN A 126 -9.00 28.20 -11.49
CA ASN A 126 -10.09 28.50 -10.55
C ASN A 126 -9.82 28.00 -9.11
N ARG A 127 -8.57 27.93 -8.70
CA ARG A 127 -8.20 27.80 -7.28
C ARG A 127 -8.12 29.20 -6.67
N PRO A 128 -9.05 29.61 -5.78
CA PRO A 128 -8.90 30.87 -5.08
C PRO A 128 -7.64 30.77 -4.20
N GLY A 129 -6.60 31.53 -4.50
CA GLY A 129 -5.51 31.78 -3.59
C GLY A 129 -4.08 31.40 -4.02
N ARG A 130 -3.82 30.99 -5.27
CA ARG A 130 -2.44 30.91 -5.77
C ARG A 130 -2.37 31.30 -7.25
N GLY A 131 -2.28 32.60 -7.49
CA GLY A 131 -1.87 33.15 -8.78
C GLY A 131 -0.38 32.87 -9.04
N GLY A 132 -0.08 31.68 -9.53
CA GLY A 132 1.21 31.30 -10.07
C GLY A 132 0.96 30.44 -11.30
N ALA A 133 1.54 30.82 -12.45
CA ALA A 133 1.54 30.00 -13.66
C ALA A 133 2.01 28.57 -13.31
N PRO A 134 1.52 27.51 -14.03
CA PRO A 134 2.02 26.15 -13.83
C PRO A 134 3.54 26.17 -14.03
N ARG A 135 4.29 26.18 -12.95
CA ARG A 135 5.73 25.96 -13.02
C ARG A 135 5.89 24.48 -13.31
N THR A 136 6.33 24.15 -14.51
CA THR A 136 6.96 22.85 -14.76
C THR A 136 8.08 22.74 -13.72
N PRO A 137 8.07 21.76 -12.80
CA PRO A 137 9.16 21.63 -11.87
C PRO A 137 10.45 21.52 -12.69
N ALA A 138 11.43 22.37 -12.42
CA ALA A 138 12.75 22.20 -13.03
C ALA A 138 13.21 20.78 -12.71
N ALA A 139 13.78 20.10 -13.70
CA ALA A 139 14.33 18.76 -13.50
C ALA A 139 15.36 18.84 -12.35
N ASP A 140 15.19 18.01 -11.32
CA ASP A 140 16.15 17.93 -10.23
C ASP A 140 17.44 17.35 -10.81
N PRO A 141 18.57 18.10 -10.79
CA PRO A 141 19.84 17.62 -11.35
C PRO A 141 20.37 16.36 -10.65
N ASN A 142 19.87 16.09 -9.45
CA ASN A 142 20.22 14.91 -8.66
C ASN A 142 19.34 13.69 -8.95
N VAL A 143 18.40 13.80 -9.91
CA VAL A 143 17.51 12.71 -10.29
C VAL A 143 17.73 12.36 -11.74
N THR A 144 18.07 11.10 -11.99
CA THR A 144 18.16 10.55 -13.35
C THR A 144 17.09 9.47 -13.54
N THR A 145 16.50 9.42 -14.73
CA THR A 145 15.52 8.41 -15.11
C THR A 145 15.99 7.67 -16.35
N GLU A 146 15.96 6.35 -16.28
CA GLU A 146 16.38 5.44 -17.35
C GLU A 146 15.25 4.47 -17.66
N THR A 147 14.95 4.27 -18.94
CA THR A 147 14.06 3.20 -19.40
C THR A 147 14.87 1.94 -19.58
N LEU A 148 14.49 0.87 -18.91
CA LEU A 148 15.16 -0.43 -18.98
C LEU A 148 14.53 -1.28 -20.08
N ALA A 149 15.31 -2.19 -20.66
CA ALA A 149 14.82 -3.13 -21.65
C ALA A 149 13.70 -4.00 -21.08
N MET A 150 12.72 -4.31 -21.93
CA MET A 150 11.63 -5.23 -21.57
C MET A 150 12.18 -6.60 -21.16
N GLN A 151 11.63 -7.15 -20.09
CA GLN A 151 11.97 -8.51 -19.62
C GLN A 151 10.74 -9.25 -19.13
N THR A 152 10.89 -10.57 -18.98
CA THR A 152 9.84 -11.42 -18.41
C THR A 152 10.11 -11.62 -16.92
N ILE A 153 9.15 -11.22 -16.08
CA ILE A 153 9.21 -11.35 -14.62
C ILE A 153 8.06 -12.26 -14.21
N ASN A 154 8.37 -13.41 -13.60
CA ASN A 154 7.39 -14.41 -13.15
C ASN A 154 6.35 -14.76 -14.25
N GLY A 155 6.80 -14.91 -15.48
CA GLY A 155 5.96 -15.26 -16.64
C GLY A 155 5.21 -14.05 -17.27
N ILE A 156 5.43 -12.84 -16.81
CA ILE A 156 4.76 -11.62 -17.29
C ILE A 156 5.78 -10.70 -17.96
N GLN A 157 5.47 -10.22 -19.16
CA GLN A 157 6.27 -9.19 -19.83
C GLN A 157 6.08 -7.83 -19.12
N ALA A 158 7.21 -7.17 -18.85
CA ALA A 158 7.22 -5.88 -18.17
C ALA A 158 8.33 -4.97 -18.74
N THR A 159 8.01 -3.68 -18.80
CA THR A 159 8.97 -2.62 -19.13
C THR A 159 9.43 -1.95 -17.85
N GLY A 160 10.73 -1.78 -17.70
CA GLY A 160 11.34 -1.21 -16.51
C GLY A 160 11.61 0.28 -16.64
N ILE A 161 11.46 0.98 -15.53
CA ILE A 161 11.94 2.35 -15.33
C ILE A 161 12.81 2.33 -14.09
N ARG A 162 14.04 2.86 -14.20
CA ARG A 162 14.94 3.11 -13.07
C ARG A 162 15.03 4.60 -12.81
N VAL A 163 14.79 4.99 -11.57
CA VAL A 163 14.99 6.34 -11.08
C VAL A 163 16.12 6.29 -10.06
N THR A 164 17.20 7.03 -10.32
CA THR A 164 18.33 7.18 -9.40
C THR A 164 18.33 8.58 -8.85
N ARG A 165 18.22 8.70 -7.52
CA ARG A 165 18.39 9.96 -6.78
C ARG A 165 19.74 9.96 -6.10
N THR A 166 20.55 10.97 -6.39
CA THR A 166 21.82 11.21 -5.71
C THR A 166 21.62 12.24 -4.60
N ILE A 167 21.97 11.90 -3.38
CA ILE A 167 22.08 12.82 -2.25
C ILE A 167 23.52 13.33 -2.23
N PRO A 168 23.78 14.59 -2.52
CA PRO A 168 25.15 15.14 -2.55
C PRO A 168 25.87 14.98 -1.21
N ALA A 169 27.19 14.99 -1.25
CA ALA A 169 28.01 15.02 -0.04
C ALA A 169 27.65 16.26 0.81
N GLY A 170 27.52 16.06 2.11
CA GLY A 170 27.19 17.11 3.08
C GLY A 170 25.72 17.46 3.22
N GLU A 171 24.82 17.05 2.31
CA GLU A 171 23.39 17.42 2.34
C GLU A 171 22.68 16.93 3.61
N ILE A 172 23.03 15.73 4.06
CA ILE A 172 22.47 15.13 5.28
C ILE A 172 23.56 14.76 6.29
N GLY A 173 24.76 15.35 6.17
CA GLY A 173 25.93 15.03 6.98
C GLY A 173 26.76 13.87 6.45
N ASN A 174 26.48 13.39 5.25
CA ASN A 174 27.21 12.32 4.57
C ASN A 174 28.54 12.82 3.97
N ALA A 175 29.64 12.09 4.16
CA ALA A 175 30.95 12.45 3.62
C ALA A 175 31.07 12.21 2.10
N GLN A 176 30.30 11.26 1.57
CA GLN A 176 30.27 10.88 0.16
C GLN A 176 28.84 10.94 -0.39
N PRO A 177 28.65 11.16 -1.71
CA PRO A 177 27.32 11.09 -2.30
C PRO A 177 26.67 9.73 -2.08
N ILE A 178 25.35 9.71 -1.84
CA ILE A 178 24.56 8.50 -1.63
C ILE A 178 23.58 8.37 -2.80
N GLN A 179 23.59 7.23 -3.48
CA GLN A 179 22.64 6.93 -4.55
C GLN A 179 21.50 6.03 -4.00
N VAL A 180 20.29 6.51 -4.16
CA VAL A 180 19.05 5.74 -3.91
C VAL A 180 18.47 5.37 -5.27
N VAL A 181 18.31 4.06 -5.50
CA VAL A 181 17.83 3.52 -6.77
C VAL A 181 16.43 2.94 -6.57
N HIS A 182 15.52 3.34 -7.44
CA HIS A 182 14.14 2.82 -7.47
C HIS A 182 13.86 2.27 -8.87
N GLU A 183 13.53 0.98 -8.97
CA GLU A 183 13.15 0.31 -10.21
C GLU A 183 11.70 -0.13 -10.15
N THR A 184 10.95 0.20 -11.19
CA THR A 184 9.55 -0.22 -11.34
C THR A 184 9.40 -0.96 -12.66
N TRP A 185 8.89 -2.16 -12.61
CA TRP A 185 8.63 -3.01 -13.77
C TRP A 185 7.14 -3.14 -13.99
N GLN A 186 6.65 -2.47 -15.02
CA GLN A 186 5.23 -2.33 -15.31
C GLN A 186 4.79 -3.33 -16.38
N SER A 187 3.74 -4.11 -16.11
CA SER A 187 3.07 -4.91 -17.13
C SER A 187 2.00 -4.08 -17.84
N ALA A 188 2.07 -4.02 -19.16
CA ALA A 188 1.04 -3.40 -19.99
C ALA A 188 -0.27 -4.20 -19.97
N ASP A 189 -0.18 -5.53 -19.93
CA ASP A 189 -1.33 -6.44 -19.94
C ASP A 189 -2.13 -6.35 -18.63
N LEU A 190 -1.41 -6.44 -17.49
CA LEU A 190 -2.03 -6.38 -16.18
C LEU A 190 -2.26 -4.93 -15.72
N LYS A 191 -1.63 -3.95 -16.38
CA LYS A 191 -1.70 -2.52 -16.02
C LYS A 191 -1.30 -2.24 -14.56
N VAL A 192 -0.39 -3.06 -14.02
CA VAL A 192 0.17 -2.91 -12.66
C VAL A 192 1.67 -3.16 -12.68
N PRO A 193 2.42 -2.65 -11.71
CA PRO A 193 3.78 -3.09 -11.47
C PRO A 193 3.79 -4.59 -11.11
N VAL A 194 4.65 -5.36 -11.74
CA VAL A 194 4.89 -6.77 -11.38
C VAL A 194 6.11 -6.94 -10.49
N MET A 195 6.98 -5.93 -10.47
CA MET A 195 8.09 -5.84 -9.54
C MET A 195 8.44 -4.37 -9.28
N VAL A 196 8.72 -4.06 -8.02
CA VAL A 196 9.30 -2.79 -7.56
C VAL A 196 10.49 -3.11 -6.68
N LYS A 197 11.65 -2.51 -6.98
CA LYS A 197 12.86 -2.68 -6.19
C LYS A 197 13.39 -1.31 -5.77
N THR A 198 13.65 -1.15 -4.49
CA THR A 198 14.27 0.05 -3.94
C THR A 198 15.56 -0.35 -3.26
N SER A 199 16.67 0.30 -3.61
CA SER A 199 17.97 0.10 -2.99
C SER A 199 18.49 1.42 -2.42
N ASP A 200 18.70 1.43 -1.11
CA ASP A 200 19.23 2.58 -0.38
C ASP A 200 20.38 2.08 0.51
N PRO A 201 21.62 2.56 0.32
CA PRO A 201 22.77 2.12 1.11
C PRO A 201 22.60 2.29 2.62
N ARG A 202 21.70 3.17 3.05
CA ARG A 202 21.43 3.42 4.48
C ARG A 202 20.48 2.41 5.10
N PHE A 203 19.58 1.83 4.30
CA PHE A 203 18.48 0.98 4.78
C PHE A 203 18.45 -0.40 4.12
N GLY A 204 19.30 -0.64 3.11
CA GLY A 204 19.35 -1.89 2.37
C GLY A 204 18.47 -1.91 1.14
N THR A 205 18.04 -3.10 0.74
CA THR A 205 17.23 -3.32 -0.47
C THR A 205 15.87 -3.89 -0.09
N THR A 206 14.83 -3.33 -0.67
CA THR A 206 13.46 -3.88 -0.59
C THR A 206 13.00 -4.22 -2.00
N THR A 207 12.51 -5.45 -2.18
CA THR A 207 11.87 -5.91 -3.42
C THR A 207 10.44 -6.32 -3.12
N VAL A 208 9.51 -5.84 -3.93
CA VAL A 208 8.11 -6.27 -3.92
C VAL A 208 7.79 -6.81 -5.31
N GLN A 209 7.28 -8.04 -5.40
CA GLN A 209 6.98 -8.67 -6.68
C GLN A 209 5.74 -9.53 -6.62
N LEU A 210 5.04 -9.63 -7.75
CA LEU A 210 3.92 -10.54 -7.92
C LEU A 210 4.45 -11.90 -8.41
N THR A 211 3.99 -12.97 -7.78
CA THR A 211 4.33 -14.37 -8.13
C THR A 211 3.05 -15.20 -8.26
N GLY A 212 3.12 -16.35 -8.92
CA GLY A 212 1.96 -17.23 -9.06
C GLY A 212 0.78 -16.57 -9.76
N ILE A 213 1.05 -15.72 -10.75
CA ILE A 213 0.04 -14.88 -11.41
C ILE A 213 -0.88 -15.74 -12.28
N THR A 214 -2.17 -15.64 -12.02
CA THR A 214 -3.25 -16.24 -12.82
C THR A 214 -4.14 -15.13 -13.38
N ARG A 215 -4.40 -15.15 -14.69
CA ARG A 215 -5.15 -14.09 -15.40
C ARG A 215 -6.64 -14.40 -15.55
N SER A 216 -7.21 -15.26 -14.73
CA SER A 216 -8.65 -15.56 -14.71
C SER A 216 -9.38 -14.56 -13.82
N GLU A 217 -10.69 -14.42 -14.08
CA GLU A 217 -11.58 -13.66 -13.19
C GLU A 217 -11.65 -14.35 -11.83
N PRO A 218 -11.35 -13.66 -10.73
CA PRO A 218 -11.50 -14.21 -9.39
C PRO A 218 -12.97 -14.42 -9.02
N ASP A 219 -13.24 -15.33 -8.07
CA ASP A 219 -14.59 -15.55 -7.56
C ASP A 219 -15.18 -14.23 -7.02
N PRO A 220 -16.36 -13.80 -7.48
CA PRO A 220 -17.03 -12.59 -6.98
C PRO A 220 -17.28 -12.57 -5.47
N ALA A 221 -17.41 -13.74 -4.83
CA ALA A 221 -17.58 -13.86 -3.39
C ALA A 221 -16.38 -13.31 -2.59
N LEU A 222 -15.18 -13.29 -3.17
CA LEU A 222 -13.99 -12.73 -2.57
C LEU A 222 -14.14 -11.22 -2.26
N PHE A 223 -14.97 -10.50 -3.01
CA PHE A 223 -15.17 -9.06 -2.85
C PHE A 223 -16.37 -8.71 -1.96
N GLN A 224 -16.94 -9.70 -1.27
CA GLN A 224 -18.06 -9.52 -0.35
C GLN A 224 -17.59 -9.64 1.10
N THR A 225 -18.33 -9.00 2.01
CA THR A 225 -18.15 -9.23 3.44
C THR A 225 -18.87 -10.53 3.81
N PRO A 226 -18.20 -11.53 4.43
CA PRO A 226 -18.86 -12.75 4.87
C PRO A 226 -19.97 -12.46 5.88
N SER A 227 -21.02 -13.28 5.87
CA SER A 227 -22.21 -13.07 6.69
C SER A 227 -21.99 -13.22 8.20
N ASP A 228 -20.87 -13.85 8.60
CA ASP A 228 -20.46 -14.02 10.00
C ASP A 228 -19.68 -12.83 10.55
N TYR A 229 -19.54 -11.74 9.77
CA TYR A 229 -18.84 -10.52 10.19
C TYR A 229 -19.82 -9.45 10.65
N THR A 230 -19.46 -8.76 11.72
CA THR A 230 -20.15 -7.54 12.17
C THR A 230 -19.61 -6.34 11.39
N VAL A 231 -20.51 -5.68 10.64
CA VAL A 231 -20.11 -4.52 9.82
C VAL A 231 -20.27 -3.24 10.62
N THR A 232 -19.18 -2.47 10.73
CA THR A 232 -19.17 -1.11 11.30
C THR A 232 -18.89 -0.10 10.20
N LYS A 233 -19.73 0.95 10.10
CA LYS A 233 -19.54 2.01 9.10
C LYS A 233 -18.78 3.18 9.72
N GLY A 234 -17.58 3.45 9.18
CA GLY A 234 -16.77 4.62 9.53
C GLY A 234 -17.16 5.85 8.71
N ARG A 235 -17.00 7.04 9.27
CA ARG A 235 -17.03 8.28 8.48
C ARG A 235 -15.73 8.37 7.70
N GLY A 236 -15.83 8.56 6.38
CA GLY A 236 -14.67 8.82 5.53
C GLY A 236 -13.88 10.08 5.97
N PRO A 237 -12.67 10.30 5.42
CA PRO A 237 -11.73 11.35 5.88
C PRO A 237 -12.22 12.81 5.81
N GLY A 238 -13.46 13.06 5.42
CA GLY A 238 -14.09 14.40 5.39
C GLY A 238 -14.92 14.78 6.61
N GLY A 239 -15.06 13.91 7.63
CA GLY A 239 -16.03 14.07 8.73
C GLY A 239 -15.53 14.82 9.98
N MET A 240 -14.32 15.33 10.02
CA MET A 240 -13.86 16.17 11.15
C MET A 240 -14.11 17.65 10.88
N ARG A 241 -15.36 18.07 10.90
CA ARG A 241 -15.74 19.45 11.19
C ARG A 241 -16.93 19.46 12.14
N GLY A 242 -16.63 19.76 13.40
CA GLY A 242 -17.49 20.47 14.34
C GLY A 242 -18.81 19.77 14.70
N GLY A 243 -18.88 19.25 15.90
CA GLY A 243 -20.15 18.93 16.56
C GLY A 243 -19.91 18.18 17.84
N GLN A 244 -19.74 18.91 18.95
CA GLN A 244 -19.99 18.38 20.29
C GLN A 244 -21.41 17.82 20.31
N ALA A 245 -21.55 16.52 20.39
CA ALA A 245 -22.81 15.90 20.74
C ALA A 245 -22.89 15.87 22.26
N SER A 246 -23.75 16.72 22.82
CA SER A 246 -24.18 16.64 24.20
C SER A 246 -24.90 15.30 24.46
N PRO A 247 -24.71 14.69 25.64
CA PRO A 247 -25.42 13.44 25.97
C PRO A 247 -26.93 13.73 26.16
N THR A 248 -27.76 13.09 25.34
CA THR A 248 -29.19 13.11 25.50
C THR A 248 -29.55 12.30 26.74
N SER A 249 -30.07 12.97 27.75
CA SER A 249 -30.65 12.40 28.97
C SER A 249 -31.82 11.49 28.62
N VAL A 250 -31.76 10.25 29.09
CA VAL A 250 -32.90 9.32 29.14
C VAL A 250 -33.80 9.71 30.27
N ILE A 251 -35.03 10.18 29.99
CA ILE A 251 -36.13 10.32 30.95
C ILE A 251 -36.87 8.99 30.94
N LYS A 252 -36.85 8.30 32.10
CA LYS A 252 -37.79 7.21 32.42
C LYS A 252 -39.17 7.82 32.80
N GLN A 253 -40.20 7.34 32.19
CA GLN A 253 -41.56 7.21 32.80
C GLN A 253 -41.88 5.74 32.95
#